data_82f79341b3639280ce4d236c6344be66
#
_entry.id   82f79341b3639280ce4d236c6344be66
#
_cell.length_a   1.000
_cell.length_b   1.000
_cell.length_c   1.000
_cell.angle_alpha   90.00
_cell.angle_beta   90.00
_cell.angle_gamma   90.00
#
_symmetry.space_group_name_H-M   'P 1'
#
loop_
_entity.id
_entity.type
_entity.pdbx_description
1 polymer ?
#
loop_
_entity_poly.entity_id
_entity_poly.type
_entity_poly.pdbx_seq_one_letter_code
_entity_poly.pdbx_strand_id
1 'polypeptide(L)'
;MLIQIPQVLNPEQVRRIRGTLLATESAWVDGRVTAGHQGMQVKRNQQIAEDSSVAHELGDMVLAALEKNPLFISAALPNRVYPPMFNRYGENMQFGSHVDGAVRLIPGTGIKFRTDISATLFLAEPDNYDGGELMVEDTYGMHAVKLNAGDMILYPASSVHQVTPITRGERLASFFWIQSLVRDDAQRTLLFDMDRSIQHLALTGAVEAARIQLTGCYHNLLRMWTDV
;
A
#
# COMPACT_ATOMS: atom_id res chain seq x y z
N MET A 1 -4.08 10.34 -5.92
CA MET A 1 -3.01 10.80 -5.00
C MET A 1 -1.94 9.72 -4.90
N LEU A 2 -0.64 10.06 -5.11
CA LEU A 2 0.52 9.18 -4.92
C LEU A 2 1.28 9.67 -3.67
N ILE A 3 1.36 8.85 -2.61
CA ILE A 3 1.94 9.28 -1.32
C ILE A 3 2.92 8.26 -0.77
N GLN A 4 4.13 8.71 -0.50
CA GLN A 4 5.11 7.96 0.26
C GLN A 4 4.87 8.11 1.77
N ILE A 5 4.84 7.00 2.50
CA ILE A 5 4.76 6.95 3.95
C ILE A 5 6.07 6.33 4.46
N PRO A 6 6.96 7.15 5.02
CA PRO A 6 8.24 6.65 5.51
C PRO A 6 8.07 5.86 6.81
N GLN A 7 8.95 4.89 7.01
CA GLN A 7 9.12 4.15 8.27
C GLN A 7 7.82 3.58 8.86
N VAL A 8 6.97 2.98 8.00
CA VAL A 8 5.79 2.21 8.46
C VAL A 8 6.25 1.06 9.37
N LEU A 9 7.35 0.41 8.98
CA LEU A 9 8.04 -0.58 9.80
C LEU A 9 9.40 -0.04 10.23
N ASN A 10 9.73 -0.22 11.50
CA ASN A 10 11.08 0.04 11.97
C ASN A 10 12.08 -1.04 11.50
N PRO A 11 13.41 -0.81 11.61
CA PRO A 11 14.42 -1.77 11.13
C PRO A 11 14.35 -3.15 11.79
N GLU A 12 13.89 -3.26 13.03
CA GLU A 12 13.74 -4.54 13.72
C GLU A 12 12.57 -5.33 13.14
N GLN A 13 11.43 -4.68 12.91
CA GLN A 13 10.27 -5.28 12.27
C GLN A 13 10.59 -5.75 10.85
N VAL A 14 11.30 -4.93 10.06
CA VAL A 14 11.77 -5.31 8.73
C VAL A 14 12.64 -6.56 8.79
N ARG A 15 13.64 -6.59 9.67
CA ARG A 15 14.52 -7.77 9.84
C ARG A 15 13.73 -9.02 10.21
N ARG A 16 12.77 -8.89 11.14
CA ARG A 16 11.93 -10.02 11.57
C ARG A 16 11.10 -10.57 10.40
N ILE A 17 10.37 -9.70 9.69
CA ILE A 17 9.53 -10.10 8.55
C ILE A 17 10.40 -10.75 7.46
N ARG A 18 11.51 -10.12 7.08
CA ARG A 18 12.42 -10.70 6.08
C ARG A 18 12.98 -12.05 6.50
N GLY A 19 13.43 -12.16 7.76
CA GLY A 19 13.98 -13.42 8.29
C GLY A 19 12.97 -14.55 8.21
N THR A 20 11.71 -14.30 8.59
CA THR A 20 10.62 -15.27 8.48
C THR A 20 10.34 -15.63 7.02
N LEU A 21 10.23 -14.66 6.12
CA LEU A 21 9.98 -14.88 4.69
C LEU A 21 11.08 -15.73 4.04
N LEU A 22 12.34 -15.45 4.34
CA LEU A 22 13.48 -16.18 3.78
C LEU A 22 13.64 -17.60 4.37
N ALA A 23 13.19 -17.81 5.61
CA ALA A 23 13.23 -19.13 6.24
C ALA A 23 12.09 -20.07 5.77
N THR A 24 11.05 -19.55 5.08
CA THR A 24 9.83 -20.29 4.77
C THR A 24 9.70 -20.59 3.27
N GLU A 25 10.66 -21.34 2.69
CA GLU A 25 10.66 -21.65 1.27
C GLU A 25 9.41 -22.41 0.79
N SER A 26 8.85 -23.29 1.61
CA SER A 26 7.68 -24.10 1.25
C SER A 26 6.35 -23.34 1.12
N ALA A 27 6.28 -22.11 1.64
CA ALA A 27 5.07 -21.28 1.56
C ALA A 27 5.01 -20.39 0.31
N TRP A 28 6.08 -20.33 -0.49
CA TRP A 28 6.12 -19.58 -1.73
C TRP A 28 5.41 -20.33 -2.85
N VAL A 29 4.42 -19.68 -3.45
CA VAL A 29 3.65 -20.19 -4.58
C VAL A 29 3.77 -19.25 -5.78
N ASP A 30 3.38 -19.72 -6.96
CA ASP A 30 3.33 -18.88 -8.16
C ASP A 30 2.34 -17.72 -7.95
N GLY A 31 2.82 -16.50 -8.08
CA GLY A 31 2.00 -15.30 -7.84
C GLY A 31 0.86 -15.10 -8.85
N ARG A 32 0.82 -15.85 -9.96
CA ARG A 32 -0.29 -15.80 -10.92
C ARG A 32 -1.61 -16.25 -10.32
N VAL A 33 -1.60 -17.07 -9.27
CA VAL A 33 -2.83 -17.57 -8.59
C VAL A 33 -3.71 -16.46 -8.02
N THR A 34 -3.14 -15.29 -7.73
CA THR A 34 -3.88 -14.14 -7.17
C THR A 34 -4.18 -13.05 -8.19
N ALA A 35 -3.69 -13.19 -9.42
CA ALA A 35 -3.89 -12.21 -10.49
C ALA A 35 -5.20 -12.47 -11.23
N GLY A 36 -5.88 -11.41 -11.64
CA GLY A 36 -7.00 -11.51 -12.58
C GLY A 36 -6.54 -11.97 -13.96
N HIS A 37 -7.48 -12.32 -14.84
CA HIS A 37 -7.23 -12.94 -16.14
C HIS A 37 -6.16 -12.23 -17.00
N GLN A 38 -6.18 -10.90 -17.05
CA GLN A 38 -5.16 -10.12 -17.79
C GLN A 38 -3.81 -10.12 -17.07
N GLY A 39 -3.82 -9.90 -15.75
CA GLY A 39 -2.62 -9.85 -14.93
C GLY A 39 -1.83 -11.17 -14.96
N MET A 40 -2.50 -12.32 -14.99
CA MET A 40 -1.85 -13.64 -15.06
C MET A 40 -0.90 -13.79 -16.26
N GLN A 41 -1.19 -13.12 -17.37
CA GLN A 41 -0.39 -13.24 -18.60
C GLN A 41 0.96 -12.53 -18.50
N VAL A 42 1.04 -11.50 -17.67
CA VAL A 42 2.20 -10.60 -17.55
C VAL A 42 2.87 -10.68 -16.18
N LYS A 43 2.38 -11.52 -15.27
CA LYS A 43 2.91 -11.70 -13.92
C LYS A 43 3.88 -12.86 -13.83
N ARG A 44 5.09 -12.58 -13.39
CA ARG A 44 6.13 -13.56 -13.04
C ARG A 44 6.74 -13.17 -11.72
N ASN A 45 6.24 -13.74 -10.64
CA ASN A 45 6.77 -13.57 -9.28
C ASN A 45 6.31 -14.75 -8.41
N GLN A 46 6.79 -14.76 -7.19
CA GLN A 46 6.30 -15.68 -6.16
C GLN A 46 5.60 -14.88 -5.06
N GLN A 47 4.66 -15.54 -4.40
CA GLN A 47 3.90 -14.98 -3.27
C GLN A 47 3.82 -16.00 -2.15
N ILE A 48 3.73 -15.53 -0.91
CA ILE A 48 3.34 -16.40 0.21
C ILE A 48 1.86 -16.76 0.03
N ALA A 49 1.53 -18.04 0.21
CA ALA A 49 0.13 -18.51 0.15
C ALA A 49 -0.72 -17.75 1.16
N GLU A 50 -1.86 -17.17 0.71
CA GLU A 50 -2.69 -16.26 1.52
C GLU A 50 -3.27 -16.93 2.78
N ASP A 51 -3.50 -18.24 2.74
CA ASP A 51 -4.05 -19.05 3.83
C ASP A 51 -2.99 -19.63 4.77
N SER A 52 -1.71 -19.32 4.55
CA SER A 52 -0.62 -19.81 5.39
C SER A 52 -0.56 -19.08 6.74
N SER A 53 -0.13 -19.79 7.79
CA SER A 53 0.10 -19.17 9.10
C SER A 53 1.12 -18.04 9.06
N VAL A 54 2.11 -18.15 8.16
CA VAL A 54 3.13 -17.12 7.94
C VAL A 54 2.51 -15.86 7.37
N ALA A 55 1.61 -15.96 6.37
CA ALA A 55 0.92 -14.81 5.82
C ALA A 55 0.11 -14.08 6.89
N HIS A 56 -0.60 -14.82 7.75
CA HIS A 56 -1.39 -14.25 8.84
C HIS A 56 -0.50 -13.56 9.88
N GLU A 57 0.53 -14.25 10.41
CA GLU A 57 1.44 -13.67 11.41
C GLU A 57 2.09 -12.37 10.91
N LEU A 58 2.65 -12.40 9.72
CA LEU A 58 3.33 -11.23 9.15
C LEU A 58 2.34 -10.13 8.75
N GLY A 59 1.15 -10.50 8.29
CA GLY A 59 0.06 -9.58 7.99
C GLY A 59 -0.39 -8.81 9.23
N ASP A 60 -0.57 -9.49 10.35
CA ASP A 60 -0.95 -8.87 11.63
C ASP A 60 0.12 -7.86 12.11
N MET A 61 1.41 -8.15 11.89
CA MET A 61 2.49 -7.21 12.20
C MET A 61 2.39 -5.93 11.36
N VAL A 62 2.08 -6.05 10.08
CA VAL A 62 1.89 -4.90 9.17
C VAL A 62 0.66 -4.11 9.59
N LEU A 63 -0.48 -4.76 9.84
CA LEU A 63 -1.72 -4.10 10.26
C LEU A 63 -1.53 -3.34 11.57
N ALA A 64 -0.87 -3.93 12.57
CA ALA A 64 -0.58 -3.27 13.85
C ALA A 64 0.33 -2.04 13.71
N ALA A 65 1.20 -2.01 12.70
CA ALA A 65 2.02 -0.84 12.39
C ALA A 65 1.20 0.26 11.70
N LEU A 66 0.32 -0.11 10.78
CA LEU A 66 -0.57 0.82 10.06
C LEU A 66 -1.55 1.53 11.00
N GLU A 67 -2.15 0.80 11.94
CA GLU A 67 -3.09 1.35 12.93
C GLU A 67 -2.49 2.48 13.78
N LYS A 68 -1.18 2.48 13.96
CA LYS A 68 -0.44 3.46 14.76
C LYS A 68 0.19 4.57 13.91
N ASN A 69 0.05 4.53 12.59
CA ASN A 69 0.68 5.49 11.70
C ASN A 69 -0.29 6.63 11.32
N PRO A 70 -0.13 7.83 11.89
CA PRO A 70 -1.07 8.93 11.66
C PRO A 70 -1.08 9.41 10.20
N LEU A 71 0.06 9.31 9.49
CA LEU A 71 0.15 9.70 8.09
C LEU A 71 -0.64 8.73 7.21
N PHE A 72 -0.58 7.42 7.50
CA PHE A 72 -1.41 6.41 6.83
C PHE A 72 -2.90 6.67 7.06
N ILE A 73 -3.28 6.90 8.32
CA ILE A 73 -4.69 7.15 8.68
C ILE A 73 -5.23 8.38 7.94
N SER A 74 -4.49 9.48 7.94
CA SER A 74 -4.89 10.72 7.27
C SER A 74 -4.96 10.57 5.75
N ALA A 75 -3.97 9.89 5.13
CA ALA A 75 -3.90 9.75 3.68
C ALA A 75 -4.91 8.74 3.13
N ALA A 76 -5.12 7.63 3.81
CA ALA A 76 -5.96 6.54 3.32
C ALA A 76 -7.42 6.62 3.80
N LEU A 77 -7.70 7.29 4.94
CA LEU A 77 -9.01 7.26 5.61
C LEU A 77 -9.59 5.84 5.63
N PRO A 78 -8.88 4.86 6.23
CA PRO A 78 -9.19 3.46 6.04
C PRO A 78 -10.51 3.06 6.71
N ASN A 79 -11.43 2.49 5.94
CA ASN A 79 -12.59 1.74 6.44
C ASN A 79 -12.17 0.29 6.73
N ARG A 80 -11.45 -0.32 5.77
CA ARG A 80 -10.93 -1.69 5.87
C ARG A 80 -9.60 -1.78 5.15
N VAL A 81 -8.70 -2.61 5.67
CA VAL A 81 -7.45 -2.99 5.00
C VAL A 81 -7.56 -4.46 4.61
N TYR A 82 -7.30 -4.78 3.33
CA TYR A 82 -7.20 -6.17 2.89
C TYR A 82 -6.00 -6.84 3.57
N PRO A 83 -6.09 -8.11 3.97
CA PRO A 83 -4.97 -8.81 4.59
C PRO A 83 -3.68 -8.65 3.79
N PRO A 84 -2.59 -8.16 4.40
CA PRO A 84 -1.34 -7.92 3.69
C PRO A 84 -0.77 -9.21 3.10
N MET A 85 -0.43 -9.15 1.83
CA MET A 85 0.17 -10.23 1.05
C MET A 85 1.66 -9.95 0.86
N PHE A 86 2.44 -10.99 0.62
CA PHE A 86 3.90 -10.87 0.47
C PHE A 86 4.33 -11.45 -0.86
N ASN A 87 5.19 -10.71 -1.56
CA ASN A 87 5.75 -11.15 -2.83
C ASN A 87 7.27 -11.05 -2.87
N ARG A 88 7.88 -11.89 -3.72
CA ARG A 88 9.28 -11.76 -4.10
C ARG A 88 9.43 -11.81 -5.62
N TYR A 89 10.39 -11.05 -6.10
CA TYR A 89 10.83 -11.03 -7.50
C TYR A 89 12.32 -11.26 -7.53
N GLY A 90 12.74 -12.39 -8.10
CA GLY A 90 14.13 -12.70 -8.42
C GLY A 90 14.47 -12.29 -9.86
N GLU A 91 15.66 -12.62 -10.33
CA GLU A 91 16.12 -12.31 -11.67
C GLU A 91 15.14 -12.78 -12.77
N ASN A 92 14.90 -11.92 -13.75
CA ASN A 92 13.95 -12.11 -14.85
C ASN A 92 12.47 -12.16 -14.42
N MET A 93 12.15 -11.90 -13.16
CA MET A 93 10.79 -11.76 -12.69
C MET A 93 10.31 -10.33 -12.82
N GLN A 94 9.02 -10.18 -13.09
CA GLN A 94 8.35 -8.88 -13.30
C GLN A 94 6.84 -9.00 -13.09
N PHE A 95 6.17 -7.87 -13.09
CA PHE A 95 4.73 -7.82 -13.27
C PHE A 95 4.43 -6.70 -14.27
N GLY A 96 4.04 -7.06 -15.50
CA GLY A 96 3.77 -6.10 -16.56
C GLY A 96 2.59 -5.18 -16.26
N SER A 97 2.35 -4.22 -17.14
CA SER A 97 1.31 -3.19 -16.98
C SER A 97 -0.07 -3.81 -16.76
N HIS A 98 -0.73 -3.37 -15.70
CA HIS A 98 -2.08 -3.82 -15.32
C HIS A 98 -2.77 -2.77 -14.44
N VAL A 99 -4.05 -2.98 -14.21
CA VAL A 99 -4.88 -2.26 -13.22
C VAL A 99 -5.39 -3.29 -12.23
N ASP A 100 -5.46 -2.92 -10.96
CA ASP A 100 -5.98 -3.80 -9.92
C ASP A 100 -7.48 -4.07 -10.08
N GLY A 101 -7.92 -5.27 -9.68
CA GLY A 101 -9.33 -5.62 -9.71
C GLY A 101 -10.14 -4.79 -8.70
N ALA A 102 -11.21 -4.13 -9.17
CA ALA A 102 -11.99 -3.17 -8.38
C ALA A 102 -12.68 -3.75 -7.13
N VAL A 103 -12.96 -5.05 -7.14
CA VAL A 103 -13.61 -5.76 -6.02
C VAL A 103 -12.93 -7.08 -5.76
N ARG A 104 -12.60 -7.33 -4.50
CA ARG A 104 -12.06 -8.60 -4.02
C ARG A 104 -12.97 -9.23 -2.97
N LEU A 105 -12.83 -10.52 -2.74
CA LEU A 105 -13.42 -11.19 -1.58
C LEU A 105 -12.34 -11.32 -0.50
N ILE A 106 -12.69 -10.96 0.73
CA ILE A 106 -11.81 -11.24 1.87
C ILE A 106 -11.84 -12.76 2.13
N PRO A 107 -10.68 -13.46 2.10
CA PRO A 107 -10.62 -14.90 2.27
C PRO A 107 -11.35 -15.38 3.54
N GLY A 108 -12.12 -16.47 3.42
CA GLY A 108 -12.83 -17.07 4.56
C GLY A 108 -14.05 -16.32 5.09
N THR A 109 -14.41 -15.14 4.54
CA THR A 109 -15.49 -14.31 5.11
C THR A 109 -16.70 -14.09 4.20
N GLY A 110 -16.56 -14.25 2.89
CA GLY A 110 -17.59 -13.86 1.91
C GLY A 110 -17.80 -12.35 1.77
N ILE A 111 -17.04 -11.52 2.47
CA ILE A 111 -17.14 -10.06 2.43
C ILE A 111 -16.53 -9.52 1.14
N LYS A 112 -17.32 -8.75 0.38
CA LYS A 112 -16.82 -7.99 -0.76
C LYS A 112 -16.06 -6.77 -0.27
N PHE A 113 -14.89 -6.56 -0.86
CA PHE A 113 -13.95 -5.50 -0.51
C PHE A 113 -13.69 -4.64 -1.76
N ARG A 114 -13.96 -3.35 -1.70
CA ARG A 114 -13.64 -2.40 -2.78
C ARG A 114 -12.19 -1.96 -2.65
N THR A 115 -11.44 -2.04 -3.72
CA THR A 115 -10.04 -1.61 -3.78
C THR A 115 -9.97 -0.16 -4.23
N ASP A 116 -9.93 0.78 -3.30
CA ASP A 116 -9.82 2.20 -3.62
C ASP A 116 -8.36 2.64 -3.75
N ILE A 117 -7.51 2.12 -2.88
CA ILE A 117 -6.09 2.47 -2.79
C ILE A 117 -5.28 1.17 -2.80
N SER A 118 -4.21 1.15 -3.60
CA SER A 118 -3.18 0.13 -3.59
C SER A 118 -2.00 0.58 -2.74
N ALA A 119 -1.43 -0.35 -1.98
CA ALA A 119 -0.27 -0.14 -1.13
C ALA A 119 0.86 -1.11 -1.48
N THR A 120 2.09 -0.61 -1.52
CA THR A 120 3.30 -1.43 -1.55
C THR A 120 4.24 -0.99 -0.44
N LEU A 121 4.49 -1.89 0.51
CA LEU A 121 5.44 -1.73 1.61
C LEU A 121 6.73 -2.46 1.22
N PHE A 122 7.81 -1.73 1.08
CA PHE A 122 9.11 -2.26 0.67
C PHE A 122 9.78 -3.00 1.83
N LEU A 123 10.31 -4.18 1.55
CA LEU A 123 10.99 -5.03 2.53
C LEU A 123 12.45 -5.33 2.16
N ALA A 124 12.90 -4.92 0.99
CA ALA A 124 14.29 -5.01 0.53
C ALA A 124 14.84 -3.59 0.33
N GLU A 125 16.11 -3.39 0.71
CA GLU A 125 16.78 -2.12 0.45
C GLU A 125 16.96 -1.91 -1.06
N PRO A 126 16.87 -0.66 -1.56
CA PRO A 126 16.95 -0.37 -2.98
C PRO A 126 18.26 -0.83 -3.63
N ASP A 127 19.37 -0.86 -2.88
CA ASP A 127 20.69 -1.27 -3.37
C ASP A 127 20.87 -2.80 -3.43
N ASN A 128 19.94 -3.56 -2.85
CA ASN A 128 20.01 -5.02 -2.84
C ASN A 128 19.57 -5.66 -4.17
N TYR A 129 18.97 -4.89 -5.08
CA TYR A 129 18.49 -5.39 -6.36
C TYR A 129 18.52 -4.30 -7.43
N ASP A 130 18.66 -4.69 -8.70
CA ASP A 130 18.59 -3.79 -9.86
C ASP A 130 17.32 -4.08 -10.66
N GLY A 131 16.72 -3.02 -11.23
CA GLY A 131 15.36 -3.08 -11.75
C GLY A 131 14.32 -3.10 -10.63
N GLY A 132 13.16 -3.66 -10.87
CA GLY A 132 12.11 -3.85 -9.88
C GLY A 132 11.44 -2.56 -9.38
N GLU A 133 11.60 -1.46 -10.11
CA GLU A 133 10.86 -0.24 -9.83
C GLU A 133 9.36 -0.50 -9.97
N LEU A 134 8.59 -0.02 -9.01
CA LEU A 134 7.15 0.12 -9.17
C LEU A 134 6.88 1.36 -10.02
N MET A 135 6.44 1.15 -11.25
CA MET A 135 6.04 2.22 -12.15
C MET A 135 4.54 2.46 -11.99
N VAL A 136 4.14 3.68 -11.66
CA VAL A 136 2.73 4.08 -11.50
C VAL A 136 2.43 5.21 -12.46
N GLU A 137 1.39 5.04 -13.28
CA GLU A 137 0.92 6.06 -14.22
C GLU A 137 -0.16 6.93 -13.58
N ASP A 138 -0.01 8.24 -13.70
CA ASP A 138 -1.04 9.22 -13.38
C ASP A 138 -1.22 10.23 -14.51
N THR A 139 -2.04 11.27 -14.28
CA THR A 139 -2.30 12.33 -15.27
C THR A 139 -1.07 13.15 -15.68
N TYR A 140 0.01 13.09 -14.89
CA TYR A 140 1.26 13.83 -15.15
C TYR A 140 2.36 12.95 -15.75
N GLY A 141 2.12 11.65 -15.88
CA GLY A 141 3.03 10.71 -16.50
C GLY A 141 3.37 9.50 -15.61
N MET A 142 4.52 8.90 -15.87
CA MET A 142 4.98 7.67 -15.21
C MET A 142 5.92 8.01 -14.06
N HIS A 143 5.61 7.51 -12.87
CA HIS A 143 6.43 7.66 -11.66
C HIS A 143 7.14 6.36 -11.34
N ALA A 144 8.47 6.40 -11.25
CA ALA A 144 9.27 5.27 -10.80
C ALA A 144 9.46 5.33 -9.28
N VAL A 145 9.03 4.27 -8.58
CA VAL A 145 9.07 4.20 -7.13
C VAL A 145 9.92 3.02 -6.69
N LYS A 146 10.96 3.30 -5.90
CA LYS A 146 11.86 2.33 -5.29
C LYS A 146 12.32 2.89 -3.95
N LEU A 147 11.71 2.45 -2.84
CA LEU A 147 11.88 3.03 -1.51
C LEU A 147 12.76 2.14 -0.62
N ASN A 148 13.20 2.71 0.50
CA ASN A 148 13.93 1.98 1.53
C ASN A 148 13.04 0.91 2.18
N ALA A 149 13.66 -0.12 2.72
CA ALA A 149 12.94 -1.14 3.48
C ALA A 149 12.26 -0.53 4.72
N GLY A 150 10.96 -0.80 4.87
CA GLY A 150 10.10 -0.20 5.89
C GLY A 150 9.26 0.98 5.41
N ASP A 151 9.57 1.56 4.25
CA ASP A 151 8.78 2.61 3.62
C ASP A 151 7.66 2.03 2.76
N MET A 152 6.57 2.77 2.63
CA MET A 152 5.40 2.37 1.86
C MET A 152 5.00 3.45 0.86
N ILE A 153 4.45 3.03 -0.27
CA ILE A 153 3.77 3.91 -1.23
C ILE A 153 2.29 3.57 -1.29
N LEU A 154 1.45 4.61 -1.28
CA LEU A 154 0.02 4.54 -1.58
C LEU A 154 -0.25 5.17 -2.94
N TYR A 155 -1.10 4.52 -3.74
CA TYR A 155 -1.54 5.05 -5.03
C TYR A 155 -2.96 4.58 -5.35
N PRO A 156 -3.72 5.29 -6.23
CA PRO A 156 -5.06 4.87 -6.60
C PRO A 156 -5.04 3.48 -7.24
N ALA A 157 -5.88 2.57 -6.78
CA ALA A 157 -5.97 1.22 -7.34
C ALA A 157 -6.42 1.20 -8.82
N SER A 158 -6.98 2.32 -9.30
CA SER A 158 -7.34 2.56 -10.70
C SER A 158 -6.17 2.93 -11.61
N SER A 159 -4.98 3.24 -11.06
CA SER A 159 -3.81 3.59 -11.84
C SER A 159 -3.26 2.38 -12.59
N VAL A 160 -2.84 2.58 -13.84
CA VAL A 160 -2.01 1.60 -14.55
C VAL A 160 -0.66 1.56 -13.86
N HIS A 161 -0.19 0.35 -13.54
CA HIS A 161 1.10 0.19 -12.89
C HIS A 161 1.77 -1.12 -13.27
N GLN A 162 3.07 -1.22 -12.98
CA GLN A 162 3.88 -2.40 -13.27
C GLN A 162 5.09 -2.48 -12.32
N VAL A 163 5.66 -3.67 -12.18
CA VAL A 163 6.99 -3.88 -11.58
C VAL A 163 7.95 -4.25 -12.71
N THR A 164 8.98 -3.42 -12.91
CA THR A 164 9.98 -3.65 -13.97
C THR A 164 10.78 -4.93 -13.72
N PRO A 165 11.37 -5.55 -14.76
CA PRO A 165 12.16 -6.77 -14.59
C PRO A 165 13.31 -6.57 -13.58
N ILE A 166 13.51 -7.56 -12.73
CA ILE A 166 14.70 -7.65 -11.88
C ILE A 166 15.87 -8.14 -12.74
N THR A 167 16.98 -7.44 -12.72
CA THR A 167 18.20 -7.80 -13.44
C THR A 167 19.32 -8.31 -12.53
N ARG A 168 19.24 -8.04 -11.23
CA ARG A 168 20.16 -8.54 -10.18
C ARG A 168 19.45 -8.58 -8.84
N GLY A 169 19.71 -9.57 -8.03
CA GLY A 169 19.24 -9.65 -6.65
C GLY A 169 17.78 -10.05 -6.51
N GLU A 170 17.18 -9.68 -5.38
CA GLU A 170 15.79 -10.03 -5.06
C GLU A 170 15.04 -8.86 -4.41
N ARG A 171 13.87 -8.56 -4.97
CA ARG A 171 12.94 -7.58 -4.42
C ARG A 171 11.88 -8.27 -3.56
N LEU A 172 11.82 -7.93 -2.28
CA LEU A 172 10.76 -8.35 -1.34
C LEU A 172 9.85 -7.19 -1.03
N ALA A 173 8.54 -7.42 -1.01
CA ALA A 173 7.55 -6.42 -0.61
C ALA A 173 6.31 -7.07 0.01
N SER A 174 5.59 -6.32 0.83
CA SER A 174 4.19 -6.57 1.15
C SER A 174 3.32 -5.67 0.30
N PHE A 175 2.19 -6.17 -0.18
CA PHE A 175 1.22 -5.41 -0.96
C PHE A 175 -0.20 -5.75 -0.53
N PHE A 176 -1.06 -4.76 -0.56
CA PHE A 176 -2.45 -4.90 -0.12
C PHE A 176 -3.29 -3.74 -0.65
N TRP A 177 -4.58 -3.78 -0.39
CA TRP A 177 -5.52 -2.73 -0.77
C TRP A 177 -6.21 -2.15 0.45
N ILE A 178 -6.67 -0.91 0.30
CA ILE A 178 -7.45 -0.22 1.29
C ILE A 178 -8.79 0.17 0.68
N GLN A 179 -9.87 -0.23 1.34
CA GLN A 179 -11.19 0.36 1.14
C GLN A 179 -11.24 1.59 2.02
N SER A 180 -11.31 2.76 1.37
CA SER A 180 -11.38 4.03 2.07
C SER A 180 -12.81 4.34 2.51
N LEU A 181 -12.94 5.10 3.60
CA LEU A 181 -14.19 5.77 3.99
C LEU A 181 -14.68 6.74 2.91
N VAL A 182 -13.76 7.34 2.15
CA VAL A 182 -14.06 8.27 1.07
C VAL A 182 -13.64 7.64 -0.26
N ARG A 183 -14.62 7.29 -1.10
CA ARG A 183 -14.40 6.57 -2.36
C ARG A 183 -13.61 7.37 -3.39
N ASP A 184 -13.92 8.65 -3.52
CA ASP A 184 -13.36 9.52 -4.55
C ASP A 184 -11.94 9.96 -4.22
N ASP A 185 -10.99 9.81 -5.17
CA ASP A 185 -9.58 10.13 -4.95
C ASP A 185 -9.33 11.64 -4.81
N ALA A 186 -10.07 12.47 -5.53
CA ALA A 186 -9.91 13.93 -5.44
C ALA A 186 -10.41 14.44 -4.09
N GLN A 187 -11.52 13.88 -3.57
CA GLN A 187 -12.04 14.20 -2.24
C GLN A 187 -11.05 13.76 -1.14
N ARG A 188 -10.45 12.57 -1.25
CA ARG A 188 -9.40 12.12 -0.31
C ARG A 188 -8.19 13.04 -0.34
N THR A 189 -7.74 13.42 -1.53
CA THR A 189 -6.62 14.35 -1.69
C THR A 189 -6.91 15.67 -1.00
N LEU A 190 -8.10 16.25 -1.22
CA LEU A 190 -8.50 17.50 -0.59
C LEU A 190 -8.53 17.40 0.95
N LEU A 191 -9.09 16.31 1.49
CA LEU A 191 -9.11 16.06 2.92
C LEU A 191 -7.70 15.92 3.49
N PHE A 192 -6.82 15.19 2.80
CA PHE A 192 -5.44 15.03 3.22
C PHE A 192 -4.67 16.36 3.24
N ASP A 193 -4.78 17.17 2.19
CA ASP A 193 -4.13 18.48 2.12
C ASP A 193 -4.65 19.42 3.21
N MET A 194 -5.95 19.36 3.49
CA MET A 194 -6.57 20.14 4.54
C MET A 194 -6.09 19.72 5.94
N ASP A 195 -6.04 18.40 6.21
CA ASP A 195 -5.52 17.87 7.47
C ASP A 195 -4.05 18.27 7.68
N ARG A 196 -3.20 18.13 6.66
CA ARG A 196 -1.80 18.55 6.68
C ARG A 196 -1.66 20.04 6.99
N SER A 197 -2.52 20.87 6.39
CA SER A 197 -2.54 22.30 6.62
C SER A 197 -2.95 22.65 8.06
N ILE A 198 -3.99 21.99 8.60
CA ILE A 198 -4.43 22.16 9.98
C ILE A 198 -3.33 21.76 10.97
N GLN A 199 -2.64 20.63 10.72
CA GLN A 199 -1.52 20.20 11.55
C GLN A 199 -0.36 21.19 11.51
N HIS A 200 -0.02 21.72 10.32
CA HIS A 200 1.01 22.76 10.20
C HIS A 200 0.67 24.03 10.96
N LEU A 201 -0.58 24.52 10.87
CA LEU A 201 -1.06 25.67 11.64
C LEU A 201 -0.98 25.43 13.15
N ALA A 202 -1.23 24.21 13.61
CA ALA A 202 -1.09 23.86 15.02
C ALA A 202 0.36 24.00 15.52
N LEU A 203 1.34 23.65 14.68
CA LEU A 203 2.77 23.75 15.02
C LEU A 203 3.32 25.17 14.96
N THR A 204 2.75 26.03 14.11
CA THR A 204 3.24 27.41 13.90
C THR A 204 2.58 28.45 14.80
N GLY A 205 1.70 28.04 15.72
CA GLY A 205 1.05 28.93 16.67
C GLY A 205 0.00 29.88 16.05
N ALA A 206 -0.63 29.42 14.94
CA ALA A 206 -1.71 30.16 14.29
C ALA A 206 -2.90 30.43 15.23
N VAL A 207 -3.72 31.43 14.90
CA VAL A 207 -4.91 31.82 15.67
C VAL A 207 -5.81 30.59 15.88
N GLU A 208 -6.03 30.25 17.14
CA GLU A 208 -6.78 29.02 17.53
C GLU A 208 -8.20 28.99 16.95
N ALA A 209 -8.90 30.14 16.90
CA ALA A 209 -10.24 30.21 16.33
C ALA A 209 -10.27 29.79 14.84
N ALA A 210 -9.29 30.22 14.03
CA ALA A 210 -9.20 29.84 12.64
C ALA A 210 -8.91 28.33 12.48
N ARG A 211 -8.04 27.77 13.31
CA ARG A 211 -7.74 26.33 13.33
C ARG A 211 -8.97 25.50 13.68
N ILE A 212 -9.74 25.89 14.71
CA ILE A 212 -11.01 25.25 15.09
C ILE A 212 -12.01 25.27 13.93
N GLN A 213 -12.14 26.40 13.25
CA GLN A 213 -13.05 26.56 12.12
C GLN A 213 -12.64 25.64 10.96
N LEU A 214 -11.36 25.59 10.59
CA LEU A 214 -10.85 24.68 9.54
C LEU A 214 -11.03 23.21 9.92
N THR A 215 -10.79 22.84 11.17
CA THR A 215 -11.06 21.49 11.68
C THR A 215 -12.55 21.15 11.56
N GLY A 216 -13.44 22.11 11.84
CA GLY A 216 -14.87 21.98 11.65
C GLY A 216 -15.24 21.74 10.18
N CYS A 217 -14.65 22.49 9.26
CA CYS A 217 -14.82 22.27 7.82
C CYS A 217 -14.35 20.88 7.39
N TYR A 218 -13.17 20.45 7.83
CA TYR A 218 -12.64 19.11 7.57
C TYR A 218 -13.62 18.02 7.98
N HIS A 219 -14.08 18.04 9.25
CA HIS A 219 -15.01 17.03 9.74
C HIS A 219 -16.38 17.07 9.05
N ASN A 220 -16.84 18.24 8.62
CA ASN A 220 -18.10 18.35 7.87
C ASN A 220 -17.96 17.76 6.46
N LEU A 221 -16.86 18.03 5.75
CA LEU A 221 -16.56 17.42 4.46
C LEU A 221 -16.44 15.88 4.60
N LEU A 222 -15.75 15.43 5.64
CA LEU A 222 -15.63 13.99 5.91
C LEU A 222 -17.00 13.36 6.14
N ARG A 223 -17.91 13.96 6.94
CA ARG A 223 -19.28 13.46 7.12
C ARG A 223 -20.08 13.41 5.81
N MET A 224 -19.89 14.41 4.93
CA MET A 224 -20.62 14.47 3.64
C MET A 224 -20.12 13.40 2.66
N TRP A 225 -18.86 13.00 2.73
CA TRP A 225 -18.23 12.14 1.74
C TRP A 225 -17.98 10.69 2.20
N THR A 226 -18.17 10.42 3.50
CA THR A 226 -17.99 9.08 4.05
C THR A 226 -19.06 8.12 3.55
N ASP A 227 -18.62 6.95 3.07
CA ASP A 227 -19.42 5.80 2.60
C ASP A 227 -19.08 4.59 3.50
N VAL A 228 -19.92 4.31 4.52
CA VAL A 228 -19.76 3.26 5.55
C VAL A 228 -20.71 2.09 5.36
#